data_a6420f550a333fae4aa031dfde547e13
#
_entry.id   a6420f550a333fae4aa031dfde547e13
#
_cell.length_a   1.000
_cell.length_b   1.000
_cell.length_c   1.000
_cell.angle_alpha   90.00
_cell.angle_beta   90.00
_cell.angle_gamma   90.00
#
_symmetry.space_group_name_H-M   'P 1'
#
loop_
_entity.id
_entity.type
_entity.pdbx_description
1 polymer ?
#
loop_
_entity_poly.entity_id
_entity_poly.type
_entity_poly.pdbx_seq_one_letter_code
_entity_poly.pdbx_strand_id
1 'polypeptide(L)'
;MLADKLAKHCKNVITLYGTASAKLRRETMEKLQVIPADESLVIIATGKYVGEGFDYPRLDTLFLALPIAWKGKVAQYAGRLHRNYPGKNEVQIYDYVDIHVPVLENMYQKRLKGYTAIGYKIKIEGVSQVNPDLIYDGKSFYPVFSEDVRNAKSEILIVSPFMRKSRITQILRLLSEAMLNHAKVVIVTRPSEDFPEKDQKSVVENIQRLESYGIEVRQRAGFHQKFTVIDGQIVWYGSVNFLSFGTAEESIMRFTSYDIAGQLMDTVL
;
A
#
# COMPACT_ATOMS: atom_id res chain seq x y z
N MET A 1 17.73 -10.62 -23.42
CA MET A 1 17.17 -11.36 -22.26
C MET A 1 17.57 -10.65 -20.96
N LEU A 2 17.03 -11.05 -19.77
CA LEU A 2 17.39 -10.42 -18.48
C LEU A 2 18.89 -10.54 -18.19
N ALA A 3 19.47 -11.72 -18.44
CA ALA A 3 20.90 -11.95 -18.29
C ALA A 3 21.77 -10.96 -19.06
N ASP A 4 21.42 -10.65 -20.30
CA ASP A 4 22.19 -9.73 -21.15
C ASP A 4 22.14 -8.28 -20.65
N LYS A 5 21.01 -7.91 -20.03
CA LYS A 5 20.87 -6.60 -19.39
C LYS A 5 21.73 -6.51 -18.13
N LEU A 6 21.70 -7.53 -17.30
CA LEU A 6 22.48 -7.58 -16.06
C LEU A 6 23.98 -7.70 -16.31
N ALA A 7 24.41 -8.41 -17.34
CA ALA A 7 25.81 -8.53 -17.74
C ALA A 7 26.47 -7.18 -18.12
N LYS A 8 25.68 -6.14 -18.40
CA LYS A 8 26.20 -4.78 -18.61
C LYS A 8 26.62 -4.09 -17.32
N HIS A 9 26.12 -4.56 -16.17
CA HIS A 9 26.28 -3.92 -14.87
C HIS A 9 26.96 -4.83 -13.83
N CYS A 10 26.98 -6.14 -14.06
CA CYS A 10 27.60 -7.12 -13.16
C CYS A 10 28.49 -8.07 -13.98
N LYS A 11 29.75 -8.22 -13.52
CA LYS A 11 30.76 -9.05 -14.20
C LYS A 11 30.38 -10.54 -14.20
N ASN A 12 29.82 -11.03 -13.09
CA ASN A 12 29.49 -12.45 -12.91
C ASN A 12 27.97 -12.64 -12.91
N VAL A 13 27.41 -12.99 -14.06
CA VAL A 13 25.98 -13.33 -14.21
C VAL A 13 25.87 -14.80 -14.61
N ILE A 14 25.29 -15.62 -13.73
CA ILE A 14 25.13 -17.06 -13.94
C ILE A 14 23.65 -17.41 -14.04
N THR A 15 23.29 -18.21 -15.05
CA THR A 15 21.91 -18.64 -15.27
C THR A 15 21.75 -20.13 -14.96
N LEU A 16 20.76 -20.46 -14.14
CA LEU A 16 20.46 -21.82 -13.68
C LEU A 16 19.04 -22.24 -14.08
N TYR A 17 18.94 -23.28 -14.89
CA TYR A 17 17.66 -23.81 -15.35
C TYR A 17 17.32 -25.12 -14.64
N GLY A 18 16.07 -25.30 -14.24
CA GLY A 18 15.60 -26.53 -13.59
C GLY A 18 15.70 -27.81 -14.43
N THR A 19 15.85 -27.65 -15.76
CA THR A 19 16.06 -28.75 -16.72
C THR A 19 17.53 -29.07 -16.95
N ALA A 20 18.47 -28.39 -16.28
CA ALA A 20 19.90 -28.61 -16.45
C ALA A 20 20.32 -30.04 -16.04
N SER A 21 21.18 -30.67 -16.90
CA SER A 21 21.75 -31.99 -16.61
C SER A 21 22.62 -31.94 -15.33
N ALA A 22 22.86 -33.11 -14.72
CA ALA A 22 23.73 -33.21 -13.57
C ALA A 22 25.16 -32.70 -13.86
N LYS A 23 25.66 -32.94 -15.08
CA LYS A 23 26.96 -32.46 -15.53
C LYS A 23 26.99 -30.92 -15.57
N LEU A 24 25.98 -30.28 -16.16
CA LEU A 24 25.90 -28.82 -16.22
C LEU A 24 25.77 -28.17 -14.84
N ARG A 25 25.04 -28.82 -13.94
CA ARG A 25 24.93 -28.36 -12.55
C ARG A 25 26.28 -28.34 -11.85
N ARG A 26 27.07 -29.43 -12.03
CA ARG A 26 28.40 -29.54 -11.44
C ARG A 26 29.36 -28.49 -12.02
N GLU A 27 29.43 -28.35 -13.34
CA GLU A 27 30.25 -27.33 -13.98
C GLU A 27 29.88 -25.91 -13.53
N THR A 28 28.59 -25.65 -13.29
CA THR A 28 28.14 -24.35 -12.80
C THR A 28 28.57 -24.12 -11.34
N MET A 29 28.52 -25.14 -10.51
CA MET A 29 28.99 -25.01 -9.12
C MET A 29 30.51 -24.80 -9.07
N GLU A 30 31.27 -25.48 -9.91
CA GLU A 30 32.71 -25.24 -10.05
C GLU A 30 33.02 -23.80 -10.47
N LYS A 31 32.27 -23.25 -11.44
CA LYS A 31 32.37 -21.84 -11.83
C LYS A 31 32.06 -20.87 -10.67
N LEU A 32 31.03 -21.16 -9.88
CA LEU A 32 30.66 -20.32 -8.72
C LEU A 32 31.76 -20.28 -7.66
N GLN A 33 32.49 -21.40 -7.47
CA GLN A 33 33.54 -21.51 -6.44
C GLN A 33 34.80 -20.70 -6.76
N VAL A 34 35.06 -20.45 -8.05
CA VAL A 34 36.27 -19.69 -8.47
C VAL A 34 36.05 -18.18 -8.54
N ILE A 35 34.81 -17.72 -8.31
CA ILE A 35 34.52 -16.26 -8.31
C ILE A 35 35.02 -15.68 -6.99
N PRO A 36 35.92 -14.67 -7.02
CA PRO A 36 36.46 -14.02 -5.82
C PRO A 36 35.35 -13.46 -4.91
N ALA A 37 35.58 -13.51 -3.61
CA ALA A 37 34.58 -13.12 -2.62
C ALA A 37 34.22 -11.63 -2.64
N ASP A 38 35.10 -10.80 -3.12
CA ASP A 38 34.96 -9.34 -3.29
C ASP A 38 34.30 -8.93 -4.61
N GLU A 39 34.13 -9.86 -5.55
CA GLU A 39 33.45 -9.58 -6.82
C GLU A 39 31.93 -9.74 -6.70
N SER A 40 31.16 -8.85 -7.34
CA SER A 40 29.70 -8.97 -7.42
C SER A 40 29.28 -10.21 -8.24
N LEU A 41 28.22 -10.87 -7.78
CA LEU A 41 27.66 -12.07 -8.44
C LEU A 41 26.14 -11.98 -8.49
N VAL A 42 25.56 -12.22 -9.67
CA VAL A 42 24.13 -12.38 -9.84
C VAL A 42 23.81 -13.78 -10.38
N ILE A 43 22.91 -14.48 -9.69
CA ILE A 43 22.42 -15.78 -10.12
C ILE A 43 20.97 -15.64 -10.57
N ILE A 44 20.67 -15.96 -11.81
CA ILE A 44 19.31 -16.03 -12.34
C ILE A 44 18.89 -17.50 -12.34
N ALA A 45 17.88 -17.84 -11.57
CA ALA A 45 17.44 -19.22 -11.44
C ALA A 45 15.94 -19.39 -11.60
N THR A 46 15.50 -20.49 -12.18
CA THR A 46 14.10 -20.90 -12.14
C THR A 46 13.79 -21.52 -10.77
N GLY A 47 12.54 -21.32 -10.27
CA GLY A 47 12.14 -21.74 -8.94
C GLY A 47 12.30 -23.26 -8.66
N LYS A 48 12.28 -24.10 -9.69
CA LYS A 48 12.57 -25.55 -9.57
C LYS A 48 14.03 -25.79 -9.20
N TYR A 49 14.96 -25.05 -9.78
CA TYR A 49 16.40 -25.23 -9.50
C TYR A 49 16.75 -24.82 -8.07
N VAL A 50 16.27 -23.68 -7.63
CA VAL A 50 16.54 -23.19 -6.27
C VAL A 50 15.88 -24.06 -5.20
N GLY A 51 14.76 -24.76 -5.53
CA GLY A 51 14.06 -25.67 -4.62
C GLY A 51 14.82 -26.98 -4.36
N GLU A 52 15.60 -27.49 -5.31
CA GLU A 52 16.18 -28.85 -5.27
C GLU A 52 17.71 -28.81 -5.09
N GLY A 53 18.17 -28.68 -3.84
CA GLY A 53 19.58 -28.96 -3.51
C GLY A 53 20.59 -27.84 -3.81
N PHE A 54 20.16 -26.67 -4.31
CA PHE A 54 21.06 -25.54 -4.50
C PHE A 54 21.41 -24.90 -3.16
N ASP A 55 22.65 -24.94 -2.75
CA ASP A 55 23.15 -24.33 -1.53
C ASP A 55 24.42 -23.51 -1.84
N TYR A 56 24.33 -22.19 -1.71
CA TYR A 56 25.45 -21.28 -1.92
C TYR A 56 25.42 -20.21 -0.85
N PRO A 57 26.15 -20.40 0.26
CA PRO A 57 26.04 -19.58 1.47
C PRO A 57 26.35 -18.08 1.29
N ARG A 58 27.09 -17.72 0.26
CA ARG A 58 27.47 -16.34 -0.06
C ARG A 58 26.28 -15.45 -0.42
N LEU A 59 25.16 -16.03 -0.87
CA LEU A 59 23.99 -15.23 -1.30
C LEU A 59 23.38 -14.52 -0.08
N ASP A 60 23.19 -13.21 -0.22
CA ASP A 60 22.63 -12.31 0.78
C ASP A 60 21.29 -11.69 0.32
N THR A 61 21.05 -11.61 -0.97
CA THR A 61 19.90 -10.92 -1.55
C THR A 61 19.10 -11.85 -2.48
N LEU A 62 17.77 -11.82 -2.35
CA LEU A 62 16.82 -12.53 -3.20
C LEU A 62 15.89 -11.54 -3.90
N PHE A 63 15.80 -11.62 -5.22
CA PHE A 63 14.81 -10.90 -6.03
C PHE A 63 13.72 -11.86 -6.49
N LEU A 64 12.50 -11.71 -5.98
CA LEU A 64 11.33 -12.48 -6.42
C LEU A 64 10.69 -11.80 -7.62
N ALA A 65 11.22 -12.06 -8.82
CA ALA A 65 10.78 -11.44 -10.07
C ALA A 65 9.50 -12.07 -10.67
N LEU A 66 8.99 -13.14 -10.06
CA LEU A 66 7.75 -13.83 -10.47
C LEU A 66 6.87 -14.12 -9.25
N PRO A 67 5.54 -14.08 -9.42
CA PRO A 67 4.61 -14.38 -8.34
C PRO A 67 4.77 -15.82 -7.85
N ILE A 68 5.06 -15.99 -6.57
CA ILE A 68 5.20 -17.30 -5.92
C ILE A 68 4.20 -17.35 -4.76
N ALA A 69 3.46 -18.45 -4.65
CA ALA A 69 2.63 -18.70 -3.47
C ALA A 69 3.54 -19.05 -2.26
N TRP A 70 3.15 -18.61 -1.06
CA TRP A 70 3.92 -18.83 0.17
C TRP A 70 4.23 -20.32 0.45
N LYS A 71 3.35 -21.24 0.16
CA LYS A 71 3.38 -22.70 0.46
C LYS A 71 4.78 -23.33 0.60
N GLY A 72 5.53 -22.92 1.63
CA GLY A 72 6.85 -23.48 1.98
C GLY A 72 8.03 -23.05 1.08
N LYS A 73 7.80 -22.68 -0.18
CA LYS A 73 8.91 -22.37 -1.12
C LYS A 73 9.66 -21.10 -0.76
N VAL A 74 8.95 -20.04 -0.39
CA VAL A 74 9.60 -18.77 -0.02
C VAL A 74 10.37 -18.91 1.28
N ALA A 75 9.81 -19.59 2.28
CA ALA A 75 10.51 -19.91 3.52
C ALA A 75 11.79 -20.74 3.27
N GLN A 76 11.74 -21.66 2.30
CA GLN A 76 12.89 -22.46 1.89
C GLN A 76 13.97 -21.59 1.21
N TYR A 77 13.58 -20.64 0.37
CA TYR A 77 14.53 -19.71 -0.26
C TYR A 77 15.13 -18.75 0.75
N ALA A 78 14.30 -18.19 1.63
CA ALA A 78 14.74 -17.33 2.73
C ALA A 78 15.74 -18.08 3.66
N GLY A 79 15.43 -19.32 4.03
CA GLY A 79 16.32 -20.14 4.86
C GLY A 79 17.71 -20.38 4.24
N ARG A 80 17.83 -20.35 2.92
CA ARG A 80 19.14 -20.46 2.23
C ARG A 80 19.94 -19.18 2.31
N LEU A 81 19.26 -18.02 2.32
CA LEU A 81 19.94 -16.74 2.54
C LEU A 81 20.52 -16.63 3.95
N HIS A 82 19.94 -17.29 4.94
CA HIS A 82 20.41 -17.24 6.33
C HIS A 82 21.64 -18.14 6.61
N ARG A 83 22.22 -18.76 5.59
CA ARG A 83 23.49 -19.49 5.76
C ARG A 83 24.61 -18.54 6.12
N ASN A 84 25.39 -18.91 7.13
CA ASN A 84 26.54 -18.12 7.57
C ASN A 84 27.60 -18.05 6.47
N TYR A 85 28.09 -16.84 6.22
CA TYR A 85 29.20 -16.60 5.31
C TYR A 85 30.03 -15.41 5.81
N PRO A 86 31.37 -15.44 5.77
CA PRO A 86 32.22 -14.33 6.21
C PRO A 86 31.85 -13.02 5.49
N GLY A 87 31.68 -11.94 6.27
CA GLY A 87 31.33 -10.62 5.73
C GLY A 87 29.83 -10.40 5.45
N LYS A 88 28.97 -11.41 5.62
CA LYS A 88 27.52 -11.27 5.43
C LYS A 88 26.88 -10.81 6.75
N ASN A 89 26.41 -9.57 6.77
CA ASN A 89 25.85 -8.93 7.97
C ASN A 89 24.33 -8.91 7.97
N GLU A 90 23.71 -8.92 6.80
CA GLU A 90 22.26 -8.91 6.63
C GLU A 90 21.82 -9.72 5.42
N VAL A 91 20.54 -10.03 5.36
CA VAL A 91 19.90 -10.67 4.20
C VAL A 91 18.69 -9.87 3.80
N GLN A 92 18.48 -9.72 2.47
CA GLN A 92 17.42 -8.90 1.90
C GLN A 92 16.57 -9.72 0.91
N ILE A 93 15.27 -9.45 0.89
CA ILE A 93 14.34 -10.01 -0.10
C ILE A 93 13.59 -8.87 -0.76
N TYR A 94 13.77 -8.71 -2.07
CA TYR A 94 12.99 -7.82 -2.91
C TYR A 94 11.84 -8.59 -3.53
N ASP A 95 10.63 -8.30 -3.10
CA ASP A 95 9.40 -8.97 -3.54
C ASP A 95 8.59 -8.02 -4.42
N TYR A 96 8.59 -8.27 -5.74
CA TYR A 96 7.87 -7.46 -6.71
C TYR A 96 6.42 -7.94 -6.82
N VAL A 97 5.50 -7.02 -6.63
CA VAL A 97 4.06 -7.31 -6.62
C VAL A 97 3.31 -6.41 -7.59
N ASP A 98 2.46 -7.02 -8.39
CA ASP A 98 1.43 -6.28 -9.12
C ASP A 98 0.17 -6.20 -8.25
N ILE A 99 -0.01 -5.05 -7.58
CA ILE A 99 -1.15 -4.78 -6.70
C ILE A 99 -2.47 -4.63 -7.46
N HIS A 100 -2.43 -4.41 -8.78
CA HIS A 100 -3.62 -4.27 -9.61
C HIS A 100 -4.25 -5.62 -10.00
N VAL A 101 -3.57 -6.73 -9.68
CA VAL A 101 -4.07 -8.08 -9.93
C VAL A 101 -4.44 -8.74 -8.60
N PRO A 102 -5.75 -8.88 -8.26
CA PRO A 102 -6.21 -9.33 -6.94
C PRO A 102 -5.64 -10.68 -6.48
N VAL A 103 -5.42 -11.61 -7.43
CA VAL A 103 -4.81 -12.92 -7.11
C VAL A 103 -3.35 -12.75 -6.65
N LEU A 104 -2.59 -11.86 -7.31
CA LEU A 104 -1.19 -11.60 -6.97
C LEU A 104 -1.06 -10.85 -5.66
N GLU A 105 -1.96 -9.91 -5.40
CA GLU A 105 -2.06 -9.21 -4.12
C GLU A 105 -2.37 -10.19 -2.97
N ASN A 106 -3.36 -11.06 -3.11
CA ASN A 106 -3.66 -12.09 -2.11
C ASN A 106 -2.47 -13.04 -1.85
N MET A 107 -1.70 -13.36 -2.88
CA MET A 107 -0.47 -14.16 -2.73
C MET A 107 0.60 -13.38 -1.95
N TYR A 108 0.73 -12.09 -2.20
CA TYR A 108 1.64 -11.19 -1.49
C TYR A 108 1.28 -11.07 -0.01
N GLN A 109 0.02 -10.83 0.33
CA GLN A 109 -0.44 -10.75 1.72
C GLN A 109 -0.09 -12.03 2.53
N LYS A 110 -0.17 -13.20 1.89
CA LYS A 110 0.27 -14.46 2.50
C LYS A 110 1.79 -14.51 2.69
N ARG A 111 2.57 -13.95 1.75
CA ARG A 111 4.04 -13.86 1.88
C ARG A 111 4.45 -12.90 2.98
N LEU A 112 3.81 -11.75 3.11
CA LEU A 112 4.07 -10.78 4.19
C LEU A 112 3.95 -11.42 5.58
N LYS A 113 2.84 -12.15 5.83
CA LYS A 113 2.66 -12.89 7.08
C LYS A 113 3.80 -13.89 7.33
N GLY A 114 4.24 -14.54 6.27
CA GLY A 114 5.35 -15.49 6.35
C GLY A 114 6.70 -14.82 6.62
N TYR A 115 7.01 -13.71 5.97
CA TYR A 115 8.24 -12.93 6.23
C TYR A 115 8.30 -12.47 7.69
N THR A 116 7.21 -11.92 8.21
CA THR A 116 7.12 -11.52 9.60
C THR A 116 7.32 -12.69 10.56
N ALA A 117 6.73 -13.86 10.26
CA ALA A 117 6.85 -15.05 11.08
C ALA A 117 8.28 -15.60 11.18
N ILE A 118 9.12 -15.38 10.17
CA ILE A 118 10.53 -15.78 10.15
C ILE A 118 11.50 -14.63 10.49
N GLY A 119 10.97 -13.49 10.99
CA GLY A 119 11.77 -12.42 11.59
C GLY A 119 12.24 -11.31 10.64
N TYR A 120 11.75 -11.25 9.39
CA TYR A 120 12.07 -10.15 8.49
C TYR A 120 11.37 -8.86 8.90
N LYS A 121 12.09 -7.74 8.80
CA LYS A 121 11.52 -6.41 8.87
C LYS A 121 11.09 -5.99 7.47
N ILE A 122 9.81 -5.65 7.30
CA ILE A 122 9.26 -5.25 6.02
C ILE A 122 9.53 -3.76 5.80
N LYS A 123 10.17 -3.44 4.66
CA LYS A 123 10.33 -2.08 4.14
C LYS A 123 9.62 -2.02 2.80
N ILE A 124 8.78 -1.04 2.58
CA ILE A 124 8.10 -0.83 1.31
C ILE A 124 8.83 0.31 0.58
N GLU A 125 9.55 -0.03 -0.49
CA GLU A 125 10.24 0.94 -1.35
C GLU A 125 9.31 1.37 -2.49
N GLY A 126 9.34 2.66 -2.81
CA GLY A 126 8.52 3.24 -3.90
C GLY A 126 7.15 3.76 -3.46
N VAL A 127 6.77 3.53 -2.20
CA VAL A 127 5.63 4.19 -1.58
C VAL A 127 6.13 4.76 -0.25
N SER A 128 6.18 6.07 -0.13
CA SER A 128 6.55 6.75 1.12
C SER A 128 5.71 6.19 2.26
N GLN A 129 6.35 5.52 3.23
CA GLN A 129 5.78 4.97 4.46
C GLN A 129 4.28 4.64 4.36
N VAL A 130 3.95 3.61 3.58
CA VAL A 130 2.58 3.11 3.58
C VAL A 130 2.42 2.27 4.85
N ASN A 131 1.57 2.73 5.73
CA ASN A 131 1.09 1.95 6.86
C ASN A 131 0.62 0.58 6.31
N PRO A 132 1.04 -0.58 6.86
CA PRO A 132 0.70 -1.90 6.32
C PRO A 132 -0.82 -2.16 6.23
N ASP A 133 -1.62 -1.41 6.95
CA ASP A 133 -3.07 -1.41 6.84
C ASP A 133 -3.52 -0.36 5.82
N LEU A 134 -3.49 -0.72 4.54
CA LEU A 134 -4.05 0.11 3.45
C LEU A 134 -5.57 0.07 3.42
N ILE A 135 -6.17 -0.97 3.97
CA ILE A 135 -7.62 -1.18 3.97
C ILE A 135 -8.09 -1.25 5.41
N TYR A 136 -9.03 -0.39 5.74
CA TYR A 136 -9.68 -0.28 7.04
C TYR A 136 -11.17 -0.65 6.92
N ASP A 137 -11.72 -1.19 7.97
CA ASP A 137 -13.17 -1.35 8.12
C ASP A 137 -13.80 -0.15 8.84
N GLY A 138 -15.13 -0.15 8.98
CA GLY A 138 -15.86 0.92 9.65
C GLY A 138 -15.49 1.15 11.11
N LYS A 139 -14.74 0.25 11.76
CA LYS A 139 -14.29 0.36 13.15
C LYS A 139 -12.85 0.84 13.27
N SER A 140 -11.98 0.34 12.38
CA SER A 140 -10.53 0.58 12.46
C SER A 140 -10.07 1.87 11.78
N PHE A 141 -10.84 2.43 10.82
CA PHE A 141 -10.42 3.60 10.06
C PHE A 141 -10.39 4.89 10.87
N TYR A 142 -11.37 5.11 11.75
CA TYR A 142 -11.60 6.42 12.36
C TYR A 142 -10.44 6.95 13.22
N PRO A 143 -9.73 6.14 14.02
CA PRO A 143 -8.55 6.61 14.75
C PRO A 143 -7.45 7.14 13.83
N VAL A 144 -7.12 6.40 12.75
CA VAL A 144 -6.07 6.78 11.80
C VAL A 144 -6.51 7.98 10.94
N PHE A 145 -7.75 7.98 10.48
CA PHE A 145 -8.35 9.13 9.78
C PHE A 145 -8.30 10.40 10.64
N SER A 146 -8.63 10.28 11.93
CA SER A 146 -8.60 11.42 12.85
C SER A 146 -7.20 11.96 13.06
N GLU A 147 -6.18 11.11 13.04
CA GLU A 147 -4.78 11.51 13.12
C GLU A 147 -4.33 12.26 11.86
N ASP A 148 -4.67 11.73 10.67
CA ASP A 148 -4.39 12.42 9.41
C ASP A 148 -5.03 13.80 9.36
N VAL A 149 -6.30 13.91 9.76
CA VAL A 149 -7.02 15.21 9.81
C VAL A 149 -6.37 16.19 10.76
N ARG A 150 -5.97 15.77 11.97
CA ARG A 150 -5.28 16.64 12.94
C ARG A 150 -3.93 17.13 12.45
N ASN A 151 -3.24 16.30 11.66
CA ASN A 151 -1.91 16.60 11.12
C ASN A 151 -1.96 17.37 9.80
N ALA A 152 -3.15 17.68 9.27
CA ALA A 152 -3.31 18.46 8.05
C ALA A 152 -2.64 19.84 8.17
N LYS A 153 -1.93 20.25 7.11
CA LYS A 153 -1.12 21.48 7.07
C LYS A 153 -1.76 22.59 6.22
N SER A 154 -2.48 22.22 5.17
CA SER A 154 -2.97 23.17 4.17
C SER A 154 -4.45 23.03 3.89
N GLU A 155 -4.92 21.82 3.54
CA GLU A 155 -6.30 21.64 3.11
C GLU A 155 -6.85 20.25 3.39
N ILE A 156 -8.16 20.17 3.60
CA ILE A 156 -8.93 18.96 3.75
C ILE A 156 -10.15 19.06 2.85
N LEU A 157 -10.26 18.18 1.85
CA LEU A 157 -11.44 17.99 1.02
C LEU A 157 -12.17 16.73 1.45
N ILE A 158 -13.43 16.84 1.86
CA ILE A 158 -14.29 15.69 2.19
C ILE A 158 -15.43 15.62 1.18
N VAL A 159 -15.52 14.51 0.46
CA VAL A 159 -16.62 14.21 -0.48
C VAL A 159 -17.47 13.11 0.12
N SER A 160 -18.69 13.46 0.55
CA SER A 160 -19.62 12.54 1.20
C SER A 160 -21.06 12.90 0.83
N PRO A 161 -21.74 12.04 0.04
CA PRO A 161 -23.09 12.34 -0.46
C PRO A 161 -24.17 12.38 0.62
N PHE A 162 -23.93 11.74 1.76
CA PHE A 162 -24.91 11.65 2.85
C PHE A 162 -24.33 12.16 4.15
N MET A 163 -25.17 12.76 4.99
CA MET A 163 -24.82 13.28 6.30
C MET A 163 -25.85 12.95 7.38
N ARG A 164 -25.38 12.75 8.60
CA ARG A 164 -26.21 12.57 9.80
C ARG A 164 -25.80 13.53 10.90
N LYS A 165 -26.77 14.12 11.61
CA LYS A 165 -26.55 15.13 12.68
C LYS A 165 -25.52 14.67 13.73
N SER A 166 -25.57 13.41 14.15
CA SER A 166 -24.63 12.86 15.13
C SER A 166 -23.19 12.86 14.60
N ARG A 167 -22.99 12.54 13.32
CA ARG A 167 -21.68 12.51 12.68
C ARG A 167 -21.15 13.92 12.40
N ILE A 168 -21.99 14.83 11.97
CA ILE A 168 -21.63 16.25 11.84
C ILE A 168 -21.09 16.79 13.16
N THR A 169 -21.71 16.49 14.28
CA THR A 169 -21.21 16.93 15.60
C THR A 169 -19.83 16.36 15.91
N GLN A 170 -19.59 15.10 15.58
CA GLN A 170 -18.31 14.44 15.82
C GLN A 170 -17.20 14.97 14.91
N ILE A 171 -17.49 15.10 13.59
CA ILE A 171 -16.51 15.54 12.62
C ILE A 171 -16.15 17.02 12.80
N LEU A 172 -17.12 17.87 13.16
CA LEU A 172 -16.88 19.29 13.44
C LEU A 172 -15.81 19.50 14.51
N ARG A 173 -15.85 18.71 15.59
CA ARG A 173 -14.82 18.78 16.62
C ARG A 173 -13.44 18.49 16.05
N LEU A 174 -13.33 17.45 15.26
CA LEU A 174 -12.07 17.05 14.61
C LEU A 174 -11.59 18.10 13.61
N LEU A 175 -12.49 18.60 12.74
CA LEU A 175 -12.13 19.60 11.74
C LEU A 175 -11.76 20.95 12.37
N SER A 176 -12.42 21.33 13.49
CA SER A 176 -12.06 22.55 14.22
C SER A 176 -10.62 22.50 14.74
N GLU A 177 -10.14 21.33 15.20
CA GLU A 177 -8.74 21.16 15.59
C GLU A 177 -7.78 21.40 14.41
N ALA A 178 -8.09 20.89 13.22
CA ALA A 178 -7.30 21.12 12.01
C ALA A 178 -7.35 22.59 11.52
N MET A 179 -8.51 23.23 11.61
CA MET A 179 -8.68 24.64 11.21
C MET A 179 -7.91 25.59 12.13
N LEU A 180 -7.78 25.27 13.42
CA LEU A 180 -6.90 26.01 14.34
C LEU A 180 -5.41 25.94 13.89
N ASN A 181 -5.03 24.91 13.17
CA ASN A 181 -3.71 24.74 12.55
C ASN A 181 -3.65 25.29 11.11
N HIS A 182 -4.61 26.17 10.75
CA HIS A 182 -4.71 26.84 9.44
C HIS A 182 -5.08 25.95 8.24
N ALA A 183 -5.56 24.71 8.44
CA ALA A 183 -6.07 23.90 7.35
C ALA A 183 -7.40 24.48 6.81
N LYS A 184 -7.47 24.69 5.50
CA LYS A 184 -8.74 25.01 4.82
C LYS A 184 -9.57 23.73 4.70
N VAL A 185 -10.87 23.81 5.03
CA VAL A 185 -11.78 22.67 4.93
C VAL A 185 -12.85 22.93 3.89
N VAL A 186 -12.97 22.02 2.92
CA VAL A 186 -14.02 22.00 1.91
C VAL A 186 -14.80 20.69 2.02
N ILE A 187 -16.12 20.78 2.05
CA ILE A 187 -17.01 19.61 2.05
C ILE A 187 -17.87 19.65 0.81
N VAL A 188 -17.89 18.55 0.04
CA VAL A 188 -18.80 18.37 -1.09
C VAL A 188 -19.88 17.35 -0.68
N THR A 189 -21.12 17.76 -0.76
CA THR A 189 -22.29 16.94 -0.40
C THR A 189 -23.43 17.10 -1.41
N ARG A 190 -24.48 16.31 -1.26
CA ARG A 190 -25.67 16.44 -2.10
C ARG A 190 -26.58 17.56 -1.59
N PRO A 191 -27.29 18.26 -2.47
CA PRO A 191 -28.28 19.27 -2.06
C PRO A 191 -29.48 18.61 -1.35
N SER A 192 -30.21 19.39 -0.56
CA SER A 192 -31.34 18.89 0.22
C SER A 192 -32.43 18.21 -0.63
N GLU A 193 -32.62 18.67 -1.85
CA GLU A 193 -33.61 18.17 -2.80
C GLU A 193 -33.35 16.73 -3.25
N ASP A 194 -32.10 16.25 -3.13
CA ASP A 194 -31.72 14.86 -3.41
C ASP A 194 -32.13 13.88 -2.28
N PHE A 195 -32.69 14.39 -1.17
CA PHE A 195 -33.12 13.59 -0.02
C PHE A 195 -34.63 13.49 0.08
N PRO A 196 -35.15 12.44 0.73
CA PRO A 196 -36.56 12.36 1.05
C PRO A 196 -37.05 13.61 1.81
N GLU A 197 -38.24 14.10 1.53
CA GLU A 197 -38.81 15.34 2.09
C GLU A 197 -38.66 15.42 3.62
N LYS A 198 -38.89 14.32 4.33
CA LYS A 198 -38.72 14.22 5.79
C LYS A 198 -37.30 14.54 6.29
N ASP A 199 -36.29 14.34 5.46
CA ASP A 199 -34.87 14.49 5.82
C ASP A 199 -34.28 15.84 5.34
N GLN A 200 -34.93 16.52 4.39
CA GLN A 200 -34.42 17.75 3.76
C GLN A 200 -34.11 18.86 4.80
N LYS A 201 -35.01 19.08 5.74
CA LYS A 201 -34.79 20.07 6.81
C LYS A 201 -33.51 19.78 7.61
N SER A 202 -33.31 18.51 7.96
CA SER A 202 -32.10 18.10 8.70
C SER A 202 -30.83 18.29 7.87
N VAL A 203 -30.90 18.08 6.56
CA VAL A 203 -29.75 18.31 5.65
C VAL A 203 -29.41 19.79 5.61
N VAL A 204 -30.40 20.68 5.43
CA VAL A 204 -30.19 22.14 5.45
C VAL A 204 -29.58 22.60 6.78
N GLU A 205 -30.13 22.16 7.91
CA GLU A 205 -29.59 22.48 9.23
C GLU A 205 -28.12 22.01 9.40
N ASN A 206 -27.78 20.85 8.89
CA ASN A 206 -26.41 20.33 8.94
C ASN A 206 -25.44 21.13 8.06
N ILE A 207 -25.87 21.54 6.85
CA ILE A 207 -25.07 22.40 5.96
C ILE A 207 -24.82 23.76 6.64
N GLN A 208 -25.88 24.43 7.11
CA GLN A 208 -25.76 25.71 7.81
C GLN A 208 -24.84 25.62 9.03
N ARG A 209 -24.90 24.50 9.76
CA ARG A 209 -24.03 24.26 10.89
C ARG A 209 -22.57 24.14 10.47
N LEU A 210 -22.25 23.42 9.40
CA LEU A 210 -20.88 23.33 8.86
C LEU A 210 -20.35 24.71 8.45
N GLU A 211 -21.16 25.48 7.71
CA GLU A 211 -20.84 26.83 7.27
C GLU A 211 -20.60 27.79 8.45
N SER A 212 -21.40 27.67 9.52
CA SER A 212 -21.23 28.50 10.73
C SER A 212 -19.90 28.27 11.46
N TYR A 213 -19.22 27.17 11.20
CA TYR A 213 -17.85 26.88 11.66
C TYR A 213 -16.76 27.34 10.69
N GLY A 214 -17.13 28.02 9.58
CA GLY A 214 -16.18 28.50 8.56
C GLY A 214 -15.77 27.43 7.54
N ILE A 215 -16.50 26.33 7.46
CA ILE A 215 -16.27 25.27 6.47
C ILE A 215 -16.96 25.64 5.17
N GLU A 216 -16.24 25.58 4.05
CA GLU A 216 -16.81 25.77 2.72
C GLU A 216 -17.61 24.53 2.32
N VAL A 217 -18.94 24.68 2.13
CA VAL A 217 -19.81 23.57 1.71
C VAL A 217 -20.23 23.78 0.26
N ARG A 218 -19.89 22.84 -0.61
CA ARG A 218 -20.33 22.80 -2.00
C ARG A 218 -21.39 21.73 -2.19
N GLN A 219 -22.47 22.07 -2.89
CA GLN A 219 -23.56 21.15 -3.15
C GLN A 219 -23.51 20.68 -4.61
N ARG A 220 -23.55 19.37 -4.81
CA ARG A 220 -23.56 18.74 -6.12
C ARG A 220 -24.60 17.62 -6.17
N ALA A 221 -25.53 17.68 -7.12
CA ALA A 221 -26.55 16.64 -7.26
C ALA A 221 -26.01 15.36 -7.88
N GLY A 222 -26.65 14.22 -7.56
CA GLY A 222 -26.51 12.98 -8.31
C GLY A 222 -25.20 12.21 -8.17
N PHE A 223 -24.23 12.62 -7.31
CA PHE A 223 -23.00 11.87 -7.12
C PHE A 223 -23.10 10.82 -6.00
N HIS A 224 -22.21 9.81 -6.06
CA HIS A 224 -22.17 8.73 -5.07
C HIS A 224 -20.77 8.42 -4.55
N GLN A 225 -19.77 9.13 -5.04
CA GLN A 225 -18.37 8.99 -4.61
C GLN A 225 -18.21 9.37 -3.14
N LYS A 226 -17.29 8.70 -2.47
CA LYS A 226 -16.93 8.94 -1.07
C LYS A 226 -15.42 8.90 -0.95
N PHE A 227 -14.82 10.04 -0.68
CA PHE A 227 -13.39 10.13 -0.46
C PHE A 227 -13.02 11.37 0.36
N THR A 228 -11.84 11.35 0.93
CA THR A 228 -11.22 12.53 1.52
C THR A 228 -9.81 12.66 0.95
N VAL A 229 -9.44 13.91 0.62
CA VAL A 229 -8.07 14.27 0.26
C VAL A 229 -7.55 15.25 1.30
N ILE A 230 -6.35 14.98 1.83
CA ILE A 230 -5.70 15.83 2.83
C ILE A 230 -4.35 16.28 2.25
N ASP A 231 -4.10 17.58 2.28
CA ASP A 231 -2.88 18.23 1.79
C ASP A 231 -2.49 17.85 0.35
N GLY A 232 -3.50 17.57 -0.50
CA GLY A 232 -3.31 17.19 -1.88
C GLY A 232 -2.55 15.86 -2.10
N GLN A 233 -2.37 15.04 -1.08
CA GLN A 233 -1.56 13.82 -1.16
C GLN A 233 -2.12 12.59 -0.42
N ILE A 234 -2.69 12.76 0.79
CA ILE A 234 -3.28 11.64 1.52
C ILE A 234 -4.71 11.44 1.03
N VAL A 235 -4.99 10.25 0.54
CA VAL A 235 -6.29 9.89 -0.01
C VAL A 235 -6.93 8.79 0.83
N TRP A 236 -8.16 9.04 1.24
CA TRP A 236 -9.08 8.06 1.80
C TRP A 236 -10.21 7.82 0.80
N TYR A 237 -10.32 6.60 0.27
CA TYR A 237 -11.29 6.26 -0.77
C TYR A 237 -11.98 4.92 -0.49
N GLY A 238 -13.31 4.87 -0.54
CA GLY A 238 -14.04 3.63 -0.29
C GLY A 238 -15.54 3.76 -0.18
N SER A 239 -16.18 2.82 0.52
CA SER A 239 -17.63 2.81 0.73
C SER A 239 -18.09 3.67 1.90
N VAL A 240 -17.17 4.08 2.80
CA VAL A 240 -17.49 4.83 4.02
C VAL A 240 -17.99 6.24 3.72
N ASN A 241 -19.19 6.58 4.19
CA ASN A 241 -19.68 7.96 4.18
C ASN A 241 -19.14 8.70 5.40
N PHE A 242 -18.14 9.56 5.23
CA PHE A 242 -17.47 10.27 6.33
C PHE A 242 -18.42 11.08 7.23
N LEU A 243 -19.51 11.59 6.65
CA LEU A 243 -20.50 12.40 7.36
C LEU A 243 -21.73 11.59 7.83
N SER A 244 -21.79 10.27 7.55
CA SER A 244 -22.94 9.43 7.91
C SER A 244 -22.62 7.97 8.17
N PHE A 245 -21.34 7.57 8.34
CA PHE A 245 -20.99 6.19 8.57
C PHE A 245 -21.68 5.58 9.79
N GLY A 246 -22.00 4.30 9.72
CA GLY A 246 -22.80 3.55 10.70
C GLY A 246 -22.23 2.18 11.01
N THR A 247 -23.10 1.19 11.15
CA THR A 247 -22.78 -0.20 11.50
C THR A 247 -22.73 -1.13 10.29
N ALA A 248 -22.89 -0.62 9.06
CA ALA A 248 -22.80 -1.44 7.85
C ALA A 248 -21.36 -1.94 7.65
N GLU A 249 -21.20 -3.08 6.99
CA GLU A 249 -19.92 -3.53 6.49
C GLU A 249 -19.43 -2.55 5.42
N GLU A 250 -18.45 -1.75 5.76
CA GLU A 250 -17.85 -0.75 4.90
C GLU A 250 -16.34 -0.96 4.90
N SER A 251 -15.72 -0.66 3.77
CA SER A 251 -14.26 -0.69 3.62
C SER A 251 -13.77 0.62 3.05
N ILE A 252 -12.61 1.05 3.51
CA ILE A 252 -11.97 2.27 3.04
C ILE A 252 -10.47 2.06 2.93
N MET A 253 -9.89 2.53 1.85
CA MET A 253 -8.44 2.53 1.63
C MET A 253 -7.84 3.88 2.00
N ARG A 254 -6.65 3.84 2.59
CA ARG A 254 -5.78 4.97 2.80
C ARG A 254 -4.51 4.79 1.99
N PHE A 255 -4.13 5.79 1.21
CA PHE A 255 -2.86 5.79 0.49
C PHE A 255 -2.37 7.22 0.25
N THR A 256 -1.10 7.38 -0.12
CA THR A 256 -0.50 8.67 -0.43
C THR A 256 -0.16 8.72 -1.92
N SER A 257 -0.78 9.67 -2.65
CA SER A 257 -0.52 9.88 -4.07
C SER A 257 -0.98 11.27 -4.49
N TYR A 258 -0.08 12.12 -4.97
CA TYR A 258 -0.41 13.43 -5.53
C TYR A 258 -1.24 13.31 -6.81
N ASP A 259 -0.91 12.35 -7.67
CA ASP A 259 -1.60 12.16 -8.96
C ASP A 259 -3.06 11.74 -8.76
N ILE A 260 -3.32 10.76 -7.89
CA ILE A 260 -4.68 10.29 -7.61
C ILE A 260 -5.46 11.36 -6.84
N ALA A 261 -4.82 12.05 -5.90
CA ALA A 261 -5.43 13.16 -5.19
C ALA A 261 -5.89 14.25 -6.17
N GLY A 262 -5.03 14.68 -7.10
CA GLY A 262 -5.35 15.64 -8.14
C GLY A 262 -6.52 15.18 -9.01
N GLN A 263 -6.47 13.96 -9.54
CA GLN A 263 -7.56 13.40 -10.35
C GLN A 263 -8.91 13.39 -9.60
N LEU A 264 -8.92 13.01 -8.32
CA LEU A 264 -10.13 13.00 -7.51
C LEU A 264 -10.65 14.42 -7.25
N MET A 265 -9.78 15.37 -6.96
CA MET A 265 -10.15 16.78 -6.76
C MET A 265 -10.79 17.37 -8.03
N ASP A 266 -10.21 17.11 -9.20
CA ASP A 266 -10.74 17.56 -10.51
C ASP A 266 -12.14 17.00 -10.81
N THR A 267 -12.55 15.89 -10.18
CA THR A 267 -13.91 15.35 -10.37
C THR A 267 -14.99 16.15 -9.64
N VAL A 268 -14.62 17.00 -8.65
CA VAL A 268 -15.60 17.62 -7.73
C VAL A 268 -15.39 19.11 -7.47
N LEU A 269 -14.24 19.65 -7.78
CA LEU A 269 -13.89 21.06 -7.65
C LEU A 269 -14.05 21.80 -8.97
#